data_e7b3e12c9d00fdf07138f52b718287c0
#
_entry.id   e7b3e12c9d00fdf07138f52b718287c0
#
_cell.length_a   1.000
_cell.length_b   1.000
_cell.length_c   1.000
_cell.angle_alpha   90.00
_cell.angle_beta   90.00
_cell.angle_gamma   90.00
#
_symmetry.space_group_name_H-M   'P 1'
#
loop_
_entity.id
_entity.type
_entity.pdbx_description
1 polymer ?
#
loop_
_entity_poly.entity_id
_entity_poly.type
_entity_poly.pdbx_seq_one_letter_code
_entity_poly.pdbx_strand_id
1 'polypeptide(L)'
;MRHPFPFRFHRAGPAARRGTRRRIAALAAAALAAAGLGSATARQAAAATPGCTAAYSTQSEWSGGFVAAVTVTDSGTTALTAWTVTFGFGGDQKVTSSWNDSQVQSLDYVTASNLGYNGAVAAGAGTSFGFQGTWSASDAAPTSLTCTPAATVTPALVTTTASAPVMQGFTGSFGVALSQQPAADVTVATTAPASGDSGLSISSGAQLTFTPANWNTAQNVTVAANTTSTGTATFTAASSGYTPADVTLTEVAATPAPQLHVSGNEIQDAAGNQVILHGVDRSGTEYACVQGWGIFDGPSDEASILAIKSWTHVTAVRVPLNEACWNSESYVDSTYAGAAYQQAVANYVKLLNANGIVAILDLHWTDGLYTGTSSGCTSAQAVCQKPMPDAAQALPFWTSVAETFKGDNAVVFDLFNEPYASRATGDTTTGWQCWLNGGTCPGIGYQVAGMQSMVDAVRSTGATNILMLGGEEYANDLSQWLAYEPTDPDGDLVASWHSYSNNTCDTPACWTGEVAPVIAKVPVVVGEMGEGDCAGTYIDPLTAWLESENTGFLAWTWDAWGGCSNVLITDYTGDPTGFGAAYKAILEALP
;
A
#
# COMPACT_ATOMS: atom_id res chain seq x y z
N MET A 1 26.34 -5.98 20.06
CA MET A 1 26.60 -4.61 19.56
C MET A 1 25.26 -3.89 19.45
N ARG A 2 25.21 -2.63 19.83
CA ARG A 2 23.93 -1.91 20.04
C ARG A 2 23.34 -1.48 18.73
N HIS A 3 22.16 -1.92 18.37
CA HIS A 3 21.30 -1.22 17.44
C HIS A 3 20.02 -0.81 18.17
N PRO A 4 19.88 0.48 18.50
CA PRO A 4 18.57 1.02 18.79
C PRO A 4 17.97 1.48 17.45
N PHE A 5 16.90 0.85 17.00
CA PHE A 5 16.04 1.43 15.99
C PHE A 5 15.05 2.36 16.69
N PRO A 6 15.22 3.68 16.61
CA PRO A 6 14.14 4.59 16.91
C PRO A 6 13.35 4.82 15.62
N PHE A 7 12.26 4.10 15.42
CA PHE A 7 11.30 4.43 14.38
C PHE A 7 10.64 5.77 14.71
N ARG A 8 11.16 6.85 14.14
CA ARG A 8 10.43 8.09 13.98
C ARG A 8 9.96 8.17 12.54
N PHE A 9 8.71 7.84 12.31
CA PHE A 9 8.07 8.08 11.03
C PHE A 9 7.88 9.58 10.81
N HIS A 10 8.59 10.14 9.85
CA HIS A 10 8.29 11.44 9.28
C HIS A 10 7.51 11.21 7.98
N ARG A 11 6.27 11.68 7.94
CA ARG A 11 5.52 11.82 6.70
C ARG A 11 6.36 12.63 5.71
N ALA A 12 6.83 11.99 4.64
CA ALA A 12 7.33 12.68 3.47
C ALA A 12 6.15 12.96 2.54
N GLY A 13 5.88 14.23 2.28
CA GLY A 13 4.93 14.65 1.26
C GLY A 13 5.45 14.29 -0.14
N PRO A 14 4.58 14.22 -1.16
CA PRO A 14 4.95 13.73 -2.48
C PRO A 14 5.99 14.62 -3.15
N ALA A 15 7.13 14.03 -3.51
CA ALA A 15 8.19 14.69 -4.26
C ALA A 15 7.80 14.80 -5.74
N ALA A 16 7.71 16.03 -6.23
CA ALA A 16 7.47 16.32 -7.64
C ALA A 16 8.62 15.87 -8.53
N ARG A 17 8.40 14.93 -9.43
CA ARG A 17 9.36 14.51 -10.46
C ARG A 17 9.54 15.58 -11.53
N ARG A 18 10.76 16.05 -11.73
CA ARG A 18 11.18 16.82 -12.90
C ARG A 18 11.46 15.87 -14.07
N GLY A 19 10.57 15.85 -15.06
CA GLY A 19 10.82 15.19 -16.34
C GLY A 19 11.68 16.04 -17.28
N THR A 20 12.83 15.54 -17.69
CA THR A 20 13.71 16.11 -18.72
C THR A 20 13.17 15.76 -20.12
N ARG A 21 12.58 16.69 -20.83
CA ARG A 21 12.19 16.51 -22.25
C ARG A 21 13.40 16.71 -23.17
N ARG A 22 13.83 15.65 -23.84
CA ARG A 22 14.71 15.75 -25.02
C ARG A 22 13.88 16.16 -26.23
N ARG A 23 14.34 17.22 -26.91
CA ARG A 23 13.78 17.66 -28.20
C ARG A 23 14.34 16.80 -29.32
N ILE A 24 13.48 16.26 -30.17
CA ILE A 24 13.85 15.74 -31.49
C ILE A 24 13.19 16.65 -32.51
N ALA A 25 14.04 17.28 -33.34
CA ALA A 25 13.61 18.06 -34.49
C ALA A 25 13.51 17.13 -35.69
N ALA A 26 12.42 17.19 -36.42
CA ALA A 26 12.32 16.62 -37.77
C ALA A 26 11.89 17.71 -38.76
N LEU A 27 12.79 17.99 -39.68
CA LEU A 27 12.48 18.77 -40.91
C LEU A 27 11.73 17.87 -41.90
N ALA A 28 10.74 18.46 -42.57
CA ALA A 28 10.32 17.97 -43.88
C ALA A 28 9.89 19.17 -44.75
N ALA A 29 10.45 19.18 -45.93
CA ALA A 29 10.40 20.22 -46.91
C ALA A 29 9.18 20.16 -47.83
N ALA A 30 8.94 21.28 -48.50
CA ALA A 30 7.83 21.61 -49.39
C ALA A 30 7.86 20.90 -50.73
N ALA A 31 6.70 20.84 -51.39
CA ALA A 31 6.57 20.92 -52.84
C ALA A 31 5.23 21.60 -53.23
N LEU A 32 5.36 22.63 -54.07
CA LEU A 32 4.28 23.37 -54.74
C LEU A 32 3.61 22.54 -55.84
N ALA A 33 2.31 22.72 -56.00
CA ALA A 33 1.70 22.69 -57.30
C ALA A 33 0.53 23.68 -57.34
N ALA A 34 0.59 24.65 -58.26
CA ALA A 34 -0.41 25.63 -58.53
C ALA A 34 -1.43 25.15 -59.59
N ALA A 35 -2.71 25.38 -59.37
CA ALA A 35 -3.69 25.55 -60.45
C ALA A 35 -4.79 26.48 -59.96
N GLY A 36 -4.90 27.63 -60.62
CA GLY A 36 -5.92 28.60 -60.32
C GLY A 36 -7.27 28.27 -60.95
N LEU A 37 -8.33 28.86 -60.36
CA LEU A 37 -9.50 29.41 -61.09
C LEU A 37 -10.52 29.98 -60.08
N GLY A 38 -10.93 31.22 -60.32
CA GLY A 38 -12.31 31.66 -60.08
C GLY A 38 -12.60 32.31 -58.71
N SER A 39 -12.52 33.62 -58.72
CA SER A 39 -12.97 34.50 -57.62
C SER A 39 -14.46 34.38 -57.33
N ALA A 40 -14.78 33.98 -56.09
CA ALA A 40 -15.99 34.38 -55.41
C ALA A 40 -15.59 34.82 -54.00
N THR A 41 -15.49 36.11 -53.76
CA THR A 41 -15.24 36.68 -52.44
C THR A 41 -16.46 36.47 -51.54
N ALA A 42 -16.59 35.29 -50.94
CA ALA A 42 -17.35 35.15 -49.71
C ALA A 42 -16.50 35.79 -48.59
N ARG A 43 -16.96 36.90 -48.04
CA ARG A 43 -16.45 37.41 -46.76
C ARG A 43 -16.63 36.30 -45.75
N GLN A 44 -15.57 35.55 -45.46
CA GLN A 44 -15.51 34.71 -44.28
C GLN A 44 -15.70 35.65 -43.09
N ALA A 45 -16.82 35.51 -42.39
CA ALA A 45 -16.94 36.07 -41.05
C ALA A 45 -15.74 35.57 -40.24
N ALA A 46 -14.93 36.49 -39.75
CA ALA A 46 -13.83 36.13 -38.86
C ALA A 46 -14.40 35.28 -37.72
N ALA A 47 -13.86 34.11 -37.53
CA ALA A 47 -14.27 33.25 -36.43
C ALA A 47 -14.12 34.03 -35.12
N ALA A 48 -15.21 34.12 -34.35
CA ALA A 48 -15.21 34.78 -33.06
C ALA A 48 -14.20 34.06 -32.15
N THR A 49 -13.14 34.75 -31.74
CA THR A 49 -12.09 34.21 -30.90
C THR A 49 -12.24 34.78 -29.49
N PRO A 50 -12.33 33.94 -28.43
CA PRO A 50 -12.21 34.44 -27.08
C PRO A 50 -10.79 34.98 -26.85
N GLY A 51 -10.68 36.09 -26.15
CA GLY A 51 -9.39 36.68 -25.80
C GLY A 51 -9.49 37.36 -24.44
N CYS A 52 -8.42 37.37 -23.66
CA CYS A 52 -8.40 38.15 -22.45
C CYS A 52 -7.04 38.81 -22.21
N THR A 53 -7.06 39.91 -21.44
CA THR A 53 -5.88 40.61 -20.94
C THR A 53 -5.96 40.73 -19.42
N ALA A 54 -4.81 40.79 -18.76
CA ALA A 54 -4.73 41.00 -17.30
C ALA A 54 -3.87 42.24 -17.00
N ALA A 55 -4.28 43.02 -16.01
CA ALA A 55 -3.54 44.18 -15.54
C ALA A 55 -3.40 44.13 -14.01
N TYR A 56 -2.16 44.22 -13.55
CA TYR A 56 -1.81 44.21 -12.12
C TYR A 56 -1.75 45.64 -11.57
N SER A 57 -2.18 45.84 -10.33
CA SER A 57 -2.01 47.10 -9.58
C SER A 57 -1.82 46.84 -8.10
N THR A 58 -0.80 47.48 -7.49
CA THR A 58 -0.64 47.53 -6.05
C THR A 58 -1.67 48.51 -5.47
N GLN A 59 -2.46 48.03 -4.52
CA GLN A 59 -3.54 48.82 -3.87
C GLN A 59 -3.03 49.48 -2.58
N SER A 60 -2.20 48.81 -1.83
CA SER A 60 -1.51 49.34 -0.65
C SER A 60 -0.24 48.55 -0.40
N GLU A 61 0.70 49.24 0.29
CA GLU A 61 2.02 48.69 0.58
C GLU A 61 2.51 49.17 1.96
N TRP A 62 3.21 48.29 2.68
CA TRP A 62 3.87 48.59 3.95
C TRP A 62 5.15 47.75 4.08
N SER A 63 5.98 48.05 5.06
CA SER A 63 7.20 47.30 5.28
C SER A 63 6.93 45.78 5.44
N GLY A 64 7.37 44.96 4.50
CA GLY A 64 7.22 43.50 4.48
C GLY A 64 5.88 42.98 4.00
N GLY A 65 4.99 43.82 3.44
CA GLY A 65 3.70 43.35 2.93
C GLY A 65 3.03 44.29 1.95
N PHE A 66 2.06 43.76 1.18
CA PHE A 66 1.30 44.52 0.18
C PHE A 66 -0.08 43.91 -0.07
N VAL A 67 -0.95 44.72 -0.64
CA VAL A 67 -2.22 44.29 -1.23
C VAL A 67 -2.23 44.66 -2.72
N ALA A 68 -2.57 43.70 -3.55
CA ALA A 68 -2.67 43.90 -4.99
C ALA A 68 -4.02 43.48 -5.54
N ALA A 69 -4.38 44.08 -6.70
CA ALA A 69 -5.52 43.67 -7.49
C ALA A 69 -5.07 43.38 -8.93
N VAL A 70 -5.73 42.39 -9.55
CA VAL A 70 -5.58 42.09 -10.96
C VAL A 70 -6.94 42.24 -11.65
N THR A 71 -7.01 43.07 -12.68
CA THR A 71 -8.19 43.24 -13.52
C THR A 71 -8.04 42.34 -14.73
N VAL A 72 -9.00 41.47 -14.96
CA VAL A 72 -9.15 40.64 -16.16
C VAL A 72 -10.16 41.30 -17.08
N THR A 73 -9.77 41.60 -18.32
CA THR A 73 -10.64 42.23 -19.34
C THR A 73 -10.82 41.28 -20.51
N ASP A 74 -12.05 41.06 -20.92
CA ASP A 74 -12.33 40.36 -22.17
C ASP A 74 -11.91 41.24 -23.35
N SER A 75 -10.88 40.83 -24.07
CA SER A 75 -10.36 41.48 -25.28
C SER A 75 -10.83 40.80 -26.55
N GLY A 76 -11.65 39.76 -26.45
CA GLY A 76 -12.21 39.01 -27.57
C GLY A 76 -13.48 39.63 -28.13
N THR A 77 -14.03 38.99 -29.15
CA THR A 77 -15.31 39.32 -29.77
C THR A 77 -16.48 38.50 -29.23
N THR A 78 -16.20 37.50 -28.39
CA THR A 78 -17.17 36.66 -27.70
C THR A 78 -16.88 36.68 -26.20
N ALA A 79 -17.94 36.66 -25.40
CA ALA A 79 -17.80 36.64 -23.94
C ALA A 79 -16.90 35.51 -23.45
N LEU A 80 -16.04 35.82 -22.49
CA LEU A 80 -15.32 34.78 -21.72
C LEU A 80 -16.33 33.96 -20.92
N THR A 81 -16.08 32.69 -20.84
CA THR A 81 -16.82 31.78 -19.97
C THR A 81 -16.02 31.38 -18.73
N ALA A 82 -14.69 31.49 -18.85
CA ALA A 82 -13.74 31.33 -17.76
C ALA A 82 -12.41 31.99 -18.13
N TRP A 83 -11.56 32.23 -17.13
CA TRP A 83 -10.23 32.81 -17.30
C TRP A 83 -9.22 32.21 -16.31
N THR A 84 -7.96 32.17 -16.74
CA THR A 84 -6.81 31.87 -15.88
C THR A 84 -5.74 32.94 -16.14
N VAL A 85 -5.22 33.50 -15.04
CA VAL A 85 -4.11 34.47 -15.08
C VAL A 85 -2.89 33.81 -14.44
N THR A 86 -1.75 33.89 -15.12
CA THR A 86 -0.46 33.42 -14.59
C THR A 86 0.53 34.56 -14.59
N PHE A 87 1.33 34.67 -13.53
CA PHE A 87 2.41 35.63 -13.41
C PHE A 87 3.50 35.17 -12.48
N GLY A 88 4.72 35.69 -12.67
CA GLY A 88 5.83 35.49 -11.77
C GLY A 88 6.18 36.77 -11.02
N PHE A 89 6.41 36.67 -9.73
CA PHE A 89 7.00 37.77 -8.96
C PHE A 89 8.48 37.95 -9.33
N GLY A 90 8.93 39.20 -9.33
CA GLY A 90 10.35 39.52 -9.55
C GLY A 90 11.24 39.40 -8.33
N GLY A 91 10.69 39.06 -7.18
CA GLY A 91 11.37 38.97 -5.90
C GLY A 91 10.93 37.75 -5.07
N ASP A 92 10.96 37.89 -3.76
CA ASP A 92 10.67 36.83 -2.80
C ASP A 92 9.24 36.88 -2.24
N GLN A 93 8.32 37.51 -2.97
CA GLN A 93 6.94 37.71 -2.55
C GLN A 93 6.20 36.40 -2.36
N LYS A 94 5.37 36.34 -1.28
CA LYS A 94 4.48 35.23 -0.99
C LYS A 94 3.06 35.71 -0.81
N VAL A 95 2.11 35.10 -1.50
CA VAL A 95 0.69 35.33 -1.29
C VAL A 95 0.26 34.68 0.02
N THR A 96 -0.41 35.45 0.86
CA THR A 96 -0.88 35.01 2.18
C THR A 96 -2.39 34.79 2.22
N SER A 97 -3.13 35.50 1.37
CA SER A 97 -4.58 35.33 1.19
C SER A 97 -5.00 35.90 -0.17
N SER A 98 -6.06 35.36 -0.77
CA SER A 98 -6.66 35.89 -1.99
C SER A 98 -8.19 35.93 -1.89
N TRP A 99 -8.83 36.69 -2.80
CA TRP A 99 -10.28 36.79 -2.91
C TRP A 99 -10.70 36.97 -4.37
N ASN A 100 -11.88 36.47 -4.72
CA ASN A 100 -12.47 36.44 -6.06
C ASN A 100 -11.70 35.58 -7.06
N ASP A 101 -10.85 34.65 -6.59
CA ASP A 101 -10.12 33.68 -7.39
C ASP A 101 -9.86 32.38 -6.64
N SER A 102 -9.48 31.36 -7.37
CA SER A 102 -8.82 30.17 -6.86
C SER A 102 -7.34 30.27 -7.22
N GLN A 103 -6.47 30.37 -6.24
CA GLN A 103 -5.06 30.70 -6.44
C GLN A 103 -4.11 29.65 -5.89
N VAL A 104 -3.06 29.37 -6.67
CA VAL A 104 -1.93 28.52 -6.27
C VAL A 104 -0.64 29.27 -6.56
N GLN A 105 0.27 29.32 -5.59
CA GLN A 105 1.63 29.81 -5.78
C GLN A 105 2.64 28.65 -5.65
N SER A 106 3.53 28.56 -6.63
CA SER A 106 4.68 27.63 -6.61
C SER A 106 5.95 28.43 -6.84
N LEU A 107 6.81 28.51 -5.83
CA LEU A 107 8.00 29.40 -5.81
C LEU A 107 7.59 30.87 -5.99
N ASP A 108 8.01 31.48 -7.09
CA ASP A 108 7.68 32.85 -7.51
C ASP A 108 6.48 32.91 -8.49
N TYR A 109 5.98 31.76 -8.93
CA TYR A 109 4.93 31.67 -9.96
C TYR A 109 3.55 31.52 -9.34
N VAL A 110 2.62 32.37 -9.75
CA VAL A 110 1.22 32.37 -9.32
C VAL A 110 0.32 31.99 -10.47
N THR A 111 -0.63 31.11 -10.21
CA THR A 111 -1.76 30.77 -11.10
C THR A 111 -3.06 31.08 -10.39
N ALA A 112 -3.84 31.99 -10.93
CA ALA A 112 -5.16 32.41 -10.44
C ALA A 112 -6.22 32.07 -11.47
N SER A 113 -7.31 31.41 -11.05
CA SER A 113 -8.44 31.03 -11.91
C SER A 113 -9.74 31.62 -11.36
N ASN A 114 -10.73 31.88 -12.24
CA ASN A 114 -12.02 32.38 -11.82
C ASN A 114 -12.76 31.43 -10.86
N LEU A 115 -13.63 32.02 -10.06
CA LEU A 115 -14.67 31.30 -9.32
C LEU A 115 -15.94 31.19 -10.16
N GLY A 116 -16.89 30.34 -9.75
CA GLY A 116 -18.10 30.06 -10.51
C GLY A 116 -18.97 31.28 -10.84
N TYR A 117 -18.83 32.39 -10.09
CA TYR A 117 -19.64 33.61 -10.30
C TYR A 117 -18.96 34.72 -11.11
N ASN A 118 -17.65 34.66 -11.36
CA ASN A 118 -16.91 35.73 -12.06
C ASN A 118 -16.13 35.25 -13.29
N GLY A 119 -16.36 34.03 -13.74
CA GLY A 119 -15.75 33.48 -14.95
C GLY A 119 -16.39 34.01 -16.24
N ALA A 120 -17.69 34.31 -16.22
CA ALA A 120 -18.41 34.87 -17.34
C ALA A 120 -18.19 36.40 -17.42
N VAL A 121 -17.43 36.85 -18.44
CA VAL A 121 -17.13 38.26 -18.68
C VAL A 121 -17.58 38.61 -20.09
N ALA A 122 -18.46 39.61 -20.25
CA ALA A 122 -18.93 40.05 -21.57
C ALA A 122 -17.80 40.69 -22.37
N ALA A 123 -17.87 40.60 -23.70
CA ALA A 123 -16.87 41.19 -24.59
C ALA A 123 -16.67 42.68 -24.28
N GLY A 124 -15.45 43.09 -24.04
CA GLY A 124 -15.08 44.47 -23.66
C GLY A 124 -15.32 44.80 -22.17
N ALA A 125 -15.94 43.91 -21.38
CA ALA A 125 -16.11 44.10 -19.94
C ALA A 125 -14.92 43.51 -19.16
N GLY A 126 -14.88 43.77 -17.83
CA GLY A 126 -13.84 43.26 -16.95
C GLY A 126 -14.37 42.72 -15.61
N THR A 127 -13.60 41.90 -14.99
CA THR A 127 -13.73 41.44 -13.61
C THR A 127 -12.39 41.59 -12.89
N SER A 128 -12.35 41.44 -11.56
CA SER A 128 -11.11 41.57 -10.83
C SER A 128 -11.05 40.57 -9.67
N PHE A 129 -9.82 40.14 -9.35
CA PHE A 129 -9.47 39.44 -8.13
C PHE A 129 -8.36 40.19 -7.39
N GLY A 130 -8.12 39.86 -6.15
CA GLY A 130 -7.05 40.47 -5.40
C GLY A 130 -6.43 39.53 -4.40
N PHE A 131 -5.28 39.94 -3.87
CA PHE A 131 -4.55 39.17 -2.88
C PHE A 131 -3.71 40.05 -1.98
N GLN A 132 -3.42 39.55 -0.81
CA GLN A 132 -2.43 40.07 0.13
C GLN A 132 -1.19 39.21 0.09
N GLY A 133 -0.03 39.82 0.15
CA GLY A 133 1.25 39.12 0.17
C GLY A 133 2.24 39.73 1.15
N THR A 134 3.33 38.99 1.36
CA THR A 134 4.51 39.42 2.11
C THR A 134 5.75 39.38 1.24
N TRP A 135 6.77 40.15 1.62
CA TRP A 135 8.10 40.14 1.02
C TRP A 135 9.17 40.44 2.09
N SER A 136 10.42 40.06 1.83
CA SER A 136 11.56 40.30 2.73
C SER A 136 12.66 41.11 2.06
N ALA A 137 12.94 40.89 0.79
CA ALA A 137 14.02 41.53 0.05
C ALA A 137 13.53 42.47 -1.06
N SER A 138 12.43 42.12 -1.77
CA SER A 138 11.91 42.91 -2.87
C SER A 138 10.43 42.64 -3.11
N ASP A 139 9.67 43.70 -3.39
CA ASP A 139 8.24 43.69 -3.76
C ASP A 139 8.02 44.12 -5.22
N ALA A 140 9.00 43.93 -6.08
CA ALA A 140 8.91 44.32 -7.50
C ALA A 140 7.65 43.74 -8.16
N ALA A 141 6.90 44.59 -8.84
CA ALA A 141 5.67 44.20 -9.57
C ALA A 141 5.96 43.05 -10.55
N PRO A 142 4.99 42.14 -10.79
CA PRO A 142 5.15 41.07 -11.78
C PRO A 142 5.54 41.59 -13.16
N THR A 143 6.53 40.96 -13.79
CA THR A 143 7.05 41.39 -15.10
C THR A 143 6.36 40.71 -16.28
N SER A 144 5.59 39.64 -16.04
CA SER A 144 4.87 38.88 -17.05
C SER A 144 3.51 38.44 -16.53
N LEU A 145 2.45 39.14 -16.98
CA LEU A 145 1.08 38.69 -16.77
C LEU A 145 0.55 38.07 -18.05
N THR A 146 0.08 36.84 -17.96
CA THR A 146 -0.58 36.16 -19.07
C THR A 146 -2.01 35.84 -18.69
N CYS A 147 -2.98 36.30 -19.46
CA CYS A 147 -4.36 35.85 -19.32
C CYS A 147 -4.68 34.86 -20.43
N THR A 148 -5.20 33.71 -20.05
CA THR A 148 -5.65 32.67 -20.97
C THR A 148 -7.16 32.53 -20.83
N PRO A 149 -7.95 32.78 -21.91
CA PRO A 149 -9.37 32.46 -21.91
C PRO A 149 -9.46 30.94 -21.79
N ALA A 150 -10.09 30.44 -20.73
CA ALA A 150 -10.37 29.04 -20.68
C ALA A 150 -11.49 28.72 -21.66
N ALA A 151 -11.29 27.74 -22.52
CA ALA A 151 -12.39 27.07 -23.19
C ALA A 151 -13.34 26.56 -22.08
N THR A 152 -14.64 26.54 -22.35
CA THR A 152 -15.60 25.86 -21.48
C THR A 152 -15.12 24.44 -21.28
N VAL A 153 -14.45 24.17 -20.17
CA VAL A 153 -14.16 22.80 -19.78
C VAL A 153 -15.51 22.24 -19.35
N THR A 154 -16.08 21.37 -20.17
CA THR A 154 -17.27 20.61 -19.74
C THR A 154 -16.86 19.86 -18.47
N PRO A 155 -17.58 20.03 -17.35
CA PRO A 155 -17.30 19.29 -16.15
C PRO A 155 -17.24 17.80 -16.48
N ALA A 156 -16.31 17.08 -15.88
CA ALA A 156 -16.12 15.66 -16.13
C ALA A 156 -16.27 14.86 -14.83
N LEU A 157 -16.67 13.63 -14.95
CA LEU A 157 -16.49 12.65 -13.90
C LEU A 157 -15.05 12.15 -13.94
N VAL A 158 -14.47 11.92 -12.77
CA VAL A 158 -13.09 11.42 -12.59
C VAL A 158 -13.17 10.13 -11.82
N THR A 159 -12.44 9.12 -12.27
CA THR A 159 -12.36 7.81 -11.60
C THR A 159 -10.98 7.59 -11.01
N THR A 160 -10.90 6.82 -9.91
CA THR A 160 -9.63 6.47 -9.26
C THR A 160 -8.77 5.56 -10.12
N THR A 161 -9.39 4.82 -11.05
CA THR A 161 -8.72 3.98 -12.04
C THR A 161 -9.51 3.95 -13.34
N ALA A 162 -8.84 3.71 -14.45
CA ALA A 162 -9.47 3.45 -15.75
C ALA A 162 -9.75 1.95 -15.98
N SER A 163 -9.02 1.09 -15.25
CA SER A 163 -9.21 -0.37 -15.29
C SER A 163 -8.73 -1.02 -14.01
N ALA A 164 -9.36 -2.13 -13.62
CA ALA A 164 -8.94 -2.96 -12.49
C ALA A 164 -9.33 -4.44 -12.70
N PRO A 165 -8.55 -5.39 -12.15
CA PRO A 165 -8.95 -6.79 -12.06
C PRO A 165 -9.95 -6.99 -10.90
N VAL A 166 -10.80 -8.00 -11.04
CA VAL A 166 -11.69 -8.49 -9.98
C VAL A 166 -11.64 -10.02 -10.00
N MET A 167 -11.24 -10.62 -8.89
CA MET A 167 -11.16 -12.08 -8.78
C MET A 167 -12.55 -12.71 -8.77
N GLN A 168 -12.72 -13.86 -9.42
CA GLN A 168 -13.95 -14.67 -9.38
C GLN A 168 -14.41 -14.94 -7.96
N GLY A 169 -15.69 -14.67 -7.68
CA GLY A 169 -16.29 -14.86 -6.36
C GLY A 169 -16.01 -13.75 -5.34
N PHE A 170 -15.32 -12.67 -5.75
CA PHE A 170 -14.99 -11.52 -4.91
C PHE A 170 -15.64 -10.23 -5.40
N THR A 171 -15.33 -9.15 -4.73
CA THR A 171 -15.74 -7.80 -5.12
C THR A 171 -14.52 -6.92 -5.35
N GLY A 172 -14.57 -6.10 -6.41
CA GLY A 172 -13.65 -4.99 -6.62
C GLY A 172 -14.39 -3.65 -6.47
N SER A 173 -13.66 -2.56 -6.37
CA SER A 173 -14.26 -1.24 -6.31
C SER A 173 -13.45 -0.20 -7.08
N PHE A 174 -14.12 0.84 -7.54
CA PHE A 174 -13.49 2.05 -8.07
C PHE A 174 -14.20 3.29 -7.53
N GLY A 175 -13.42 4.34 -7.30
CA GLY A 175 -13.95 5.61 -6.83
C GLY A 175 -14.38 6.51 -7.99
N VAL A 176 -15.42 7.30 -7.78
CA VAL A 176 -15.89 8.35 -8.68
C VAL A 176 -15.88 9.68 -7.94
N ALA A 177 -15.43 10.74 -8.58
CA ALA A 177 -15.48 12.13 -8.08
C ALA A 177 -15.86 13.08 -9.20
N LEU A 178 -16.14 14.35 -8.88
CA LEU A 178 -16.37 15.40 -9.88
C LEU A 178 -15.06 16.18 -10.15
N SER A 179 -14.84 16.64 -11.36
CA SER A 179 -13.68 17.47 -11.71
C SER A 179 -13.82 18.94 -11.27
N GLN A 180 -15.04 19.39 -10.91
CA GLN A 180 -15.34 20.76 -10.51
C GLN A 180 -16.40 20.77 -9.41
N GLN A 181 -16.33 21.76 -8.52
CA GLN A 181 -17.34 21.99 -7.49
C GLN A 181 -18.69 22.33 -8.10
N PRO A 182 -19.75 21.57 -7.81
CA PRO A 182 -21.08 21.86 -8.31
C PRO A 182 -21.75 22.99 -7.52
N ALA A 183 -22.67 23.71 -8.15
CA ALA A 183 -23.48 24.73 -7.48
C ALA A 183 -24.63 24.14 -6.61
N ALA A 184 -25.00 22.89 -6.86
CA ALA A 184 -26.04 22.13 -6.15
C ALA A 184 -25.66 20.64 -6.18
N ASP A 185 -26.38 19.82 -5.45
CA ASP A 185 -26.14 18.38 -5.40
C ASP A 185 -26.25 17.74 -6.79
N VAL A 186 -25.30 16.86 -7.10
CA VAL A 186 -25.19 16.12 -8.35
C VAL A 186 -25.32 14.64 -8.09
N THR A 187 -26.27 13.99 -8.74
CA THR A 187 -26.41 12.53 -8.72
C THR A 187 -25.67 11.94 -9.92
N VAL A 188 -24.75 11.04 -9.65
CA VAL A 188 -24.04 10.25 -10.66
C VAL A 188 -24.62 8.84 -10.63
N ALA A 189 -25.02 8.33 -11.79
CA ALA A 189 -25.46 6.95 -11.94
C ALA A 189 -24.38 6.14 -12.66
N THR A 190 -24.01 4.99 -12.10
CA THR A 190 -23.15 4.03 -12.76
C THR A 190 -24.01 2.90 -13.31
N THR A 191 -23.84 2.58 -14.58
CA THR A 191 -24.60 1.52 -15.25
C THR A 191 -23.71 0.34 -15.58
N ALA A 192 -24.27 -0.87 -15.41
CA ALA A 192 -23.66 -2.09 -15.90
C ALA A 192 -23.63 -2.06 -17.45
N PRO A 193 -22.60 -2.67 -18.06
CA PRO A 193 -22.46 -2.68 -19.51
C PRO A 193 -23.60 -3.46 -20.19
N ALA A 194 -23.98 -3.02 -21.38
CA ALA A 194 -24.93 -3.75 -22.22
C ALA A 194 -24.28 -4.97 -22.93
N SER A 195 -22.96 -5.06 -22.90
CA SER A 195 -22.16 -6.15 -23.51
C SER A 195 -20.89 -6.35 -22.70
N GLY A 196 -20.26 -7.50 -22.84
CA GLY A 196 -19.08 -7.92 -22.07
C GLY A 196 -19.42 -9.03 -21.10
N ASP A 197 -18.58 -9.17 -20.07
CA ASP A 197 -18.77 -10.22 -19.07
C ASP A 197 -20.01 -9.96 -18.19
N SER A 198 -20.99 -10.85 -18.29
CA SER A 198 -22.21 -10.78 -17.49
C SER A 198 -22.02 -11.26 -16.04
N GLY A 199 -20.85 -11.79 -15.71
CA GLY A 199 -20.48 -12.19 -14.36
C GLY A 199 -20.19 -11.01 -13.44
N LEU A 200 -19.84 -9.86 -14.03
CA LEU A 200 -19.58 -8.63 -13.29
C LEU A 200 -20.86 -7.80 -13.10
N SER A 201 -21.23 -7.53 -11.86
CA SER A 201 -22.46 -6.79 -11.51
C SER A 201 -22.22 -5.78 -10.39
N ILE A 202 -22.88 -4.61 -10.46
CA ILE A 202 -22.77 -3.61 -9.39
C ILE A 202 -23.49 -4.12 -8.14
N SER A 203 -22.75 -4.28 -7.05
CA SER A 203 -23.28 -4.70 -5.76
C SER A 203 -23.63 -3.52 -4.84
N SER A 204 -22.94 -2.38 -4.99
CA SER A 204 -23.27 -1.13 -4.30
C SER A 204 -22.74 0.09 -5.04
N GLY A 205 -23.21 1.30 -4.69
CA GLY A 205 -22.74 2.54 -5.30
C GLY A 205 -23.26 2.80 -6.72
N ALA A 206 -24.32 2.11 -7.18
CA ALA A 206 -24.94 2.37 -8.48
C ALA A 206 -25.43 3.82 -8.66
N GLN A 207 -25.72 4.50 -7.54
CA GLN A 207 -26.02 5.93 -7.50
C GLN A 207 -25.22 6.59 -6.38
N LEU A 208 -24.50 7.65 -6.72
CA LEU A 208 -23.67 8.44 -5.83
C LEU A 208 -24.16 9.89 -5.84
N THR A 209 -24.15 10.55 -4.67
CA THR A 209 -24.55 11.96 -4.57
C THR A 209 -23.36 12.81 -4.13
N PHE A 210 -23.02 13.80 -4.94
CA PHE A 210 -21.97 14.77 -4.69
C PHE A 210 -22.57 16.12 -4.36
N THR A 211 -22.16 16.69 -3.26
CA THR A 211 -22.54 18.03 -2.79
C THR A 211 -21.42 19.04 -3.06
N PRO A 212 -21.66 20.35 -2.94
CA PRO A 212 -20.60 21.36 -2.99
C PRO A 212 -19.49 21.16 -1.94
N ALA A 213 -19.72 20.34 -0.89
CA ALA A 213 -18.74 20.09 0.17
C ALA A 213 -17.89 18.82 -0.03
N ASN A 214 -18.40 17.81 -0.77
CA ASN A 214 -17.71 16.51 -0.94
C ASN A 214 -17.41 16.15 -2.41
N TRP A 215 -17.57 17.06 -3.32
CA TRP A 215 -17.50 16.83 -4.77
C TRP A 215 -16.19 16.20 -5.27
N ASN A 216 -15.08 16.51 -4.61
CA ASN A 216 -13.73 16.02 -4.91
C ASN A 216 -13.29 14.83 -4.06
N THR A 217 -14.15 14.34 -3.18
CA THR A 217 -13.91 13.12 -2.40
C THR A 217 -14.49 11.94 -3.17
N ALA A 218 -13.65 11.00 -3.56
CA ALA A 218 -14.10 9.81 -4.29
C ALA A 218 -15.10 8.99 -3.46
N GLN A 219 -16.23 8.62 -4.08
CA GLN A 219 -17.21 7.69 -3.54
C GLN A 219 -17.16 6.40 -4.34
N ASN A 220 -17.24 5.25 -3.65
CA ASN A 220 -16.99 3.96 -4.27
C ASN A 220 -18.23 3.36 -4.94
N VAL A 221 -17.99 2.81 -6.13
CA VAL A 221 -18.85 1.83 -6.80
C VAL A 221 -18.22 0.45 -6.57
N THR A 222 -18.98 -0.49 -6.00
CA THR A 222 -18.51 -1.86 -5.76
C THR A 222 -19.15 -2.79 -6.78
N VAL A 223 -18.32 -3.63 -7.39
CA VAL A 223 -18.73 -4.62 -8.40
C VAL A 223 -18.39 -6.01 -7.89
N ALA A 224 -19.34 -6.90 -7.92
CA ALA A 224 -19.16 -8.32 -7.60
C ALA A 224 -18.89 -9.11 -8.89
N ALA A 225 -17.93 -10.04 -8.80
CA ALA A 225 -17.65 -11.05 -9.81
C ALA A 225 -18.33 -12.36 -9.43
N ASN A 226 -18.86 -13.11 -10.40
CA ASN A 226 -19.41 -14.44 -10.17
C ASN A 226 -18.29 -15.49 -10.03
N THR A 227 -18.62 -16.76 -9.99
CA THR A 227 -17.65 -17.85 -9.82
C THR A 227 -17.49 -18.71 -11.08
N THR A 228 -18.04 -18.32 -12.23
CA THR A 228 -18.22 -19.21 -13.39
C THR A 228 -17.77 -18.63 -14.72
N SER A 229 -17.56 -17.30 -14.80
CA SER A 229 -17.11 -16.64 -16.02
C SER A 229 -15.80 -15.89 -15.80
N THR A 230 -15.16 -15.55 -16.89
CA THR A 230 -14.01 -14.63 -16.93
C THR A 230 -14.16 -13.73 -18.15
N GLY A 231 -13.70 -12.49 -18.05
CA GLY A 231 -13.78 -11.57 -19.16
C GLY A 231 -13.73 -10.13 -18.71
N THR A 232 -14.08 -9.22 -19.61
CA THR A 232 -14.06 -7.78 -19.33
C THR A 232 -15.44 -7.17 -19.48
N ALA A 233 -15.72 -6.17 -18.65
CA ALA A 233 -16.92 -5.36 -18.72
C ALA A 233 -16.58 -3.89 -18.42
N THR A 234 -17.13 -2.96 -19.21
CA THR A 234 -16.92 -1.52 -19.02
C THR A 234 -18.15 -0.88 -18.36
N PHE A 235 -17.94 -0.33 -17.19
CA PHE A 235 -18.95 0.38 -16.41
C PHE A 235 -18.85 1.88 -16.72
N THR A 236 -19.97 2.52 -17.00
CA THR A 236 -20.02 3.95 -17.31
C THR A 236 -20.68 4.71 -16.17
N ALA A 237 -19.93 5.60 -15.53
CA ALA A 237 -20.45 6.61 -14.63
C ALA A 237 -20.92 7.82 -15.44
N ALA A 238 -22.16 8.27 -15.23
CA ALA A 238 -22.76 9.37 -15.99
C ALA A 238 -23.62 10.29 -15.12
N SER A 239 -23.62 11.59 -15.46
CA SER A 239 -24.50 12.59 -14.90
C SER A 239 -24.80 13.68 -15.93
N SER A 240 -25.98 14.28 -15.87
CA SER A 240 -26.35 15.36 -16.78
C SER A 240 -25.40 16.55 -16.62
N GLY A 241 -24.87 17.05 -17.73
CA GLY A 241 -23.96 18.20 -17.76
C GLY A 241 -22.49 17.86 -17.48
N TYR A 242 -22.15 16.58 -17.29
CA TYR A 242 -20.78 16.10 -17.09
C TYR A 242 -20.35 15.17 -18.23
N THR A 243 -19.07 15.23 -18.58
CA THR A 243 -18.48 14.18 -19.43
C THR A 243 -18.46 12.88 -18.64
N PRO A 244 -19.04 11.79 -19.16
CA PRO A 244 -19.02 10.49 -18.50
C PRO A 244 -17.59 9.94 -18.33
N ALA A 245 -17.43 9.02 -17.39
CA ALA A 245 -16.19 8.28 -17.18
C ALA A 245 -16.45 6.78 -17.26
N ASP A 246 -15.56 6.08 -17.96
CA ASP A 246 -15.61 4.64 -18.14
C ASP A 246 -14.53 3.96 -17.30
N VAL A 247 -14.90 2.83 -16.68
CA VAL A 247 -13.97 1.94 -15.98
C VAL A 247 -14.15 0.53 -16.52
N THR A 248 -13.06 -0.06 -17.02
CA THR A 248 -13.06 -1.45 -17.51
C THR A 248 -12.58 -2.38 -16.40
N LEU A 249 -13.45 -3.27 -15.95
CA LEU A 249 -13.08 -4.32 -15.01
C LEU A 249 -12.86 -5.63 -15.76
N THR A 250 -11.85 -6.38 -15.31
CA THR A 250 -11.49 -7.71 -15.83
C THR A 250 -11.72 -8.75 -14.75
N GLU A 251 -12.67 -9.64 -14.97
CA GLU A 251 -12.86 -10.80 -14.11
C GLU A 251 -11.77 -11.84 -14.38
N VAL A 252 -10.99 -12.18 -13.35
CA VAL A 252 -9.88 -13.12 -13.42
C VAL A 252 -10.22 -14.42 -12.72
N ALA A 253 -9.76 -15.55 -13.29
CA ALA A 253 -10.05 -16.88 -12.75
C ALA A 253 -9.32 -17.09 -11.41
N ALA A 254 -10.01 -17.69 -10.45
CA ALA A 254 -9.38 -18.16 -9.22
C ALA A 254 -8.49 -19.39 -9.52
N THR A 255 -7.31 -19.41 -8.92
CA THR A 255 -6.39 -20.55 -8.90
C THR A 255 -6.16 -20.89 -7.42
N PRO A 256 -6.88 -21.84 -6.83
CA PRO A 256 -6.78 -22.12 -5.40
C PRO A 256 -5.35 -22.48 -4.97
N ALA A 257 -4.91 -21.96 -3.83
CA ALA A 257 -3.66 -22.36 -3.20
C ALA A 257 -3.71 -23.85 -2.76
N PRO A 258 -2.56 -24.55 -2.73
CA PRO A 258 -2.52 -25.94 -2.31
C PRO A 258 -2.89 -26.07 -0.82
N GLN A 259 -3.63 -27.13 -0.51
CA GLN A 259 -3.87 -27.53 0.89
C GLN A 259 -2.65 -28.30 1.39
N LEU A 260 -2.05 -27.85 2.47
CA LEU A 260 -0.75 -28.29 2.94
C LEU A 260 -0.83 -29.20 4.17
N HIS A 261 0.15 -30.08 4.29
CA HIS A 261 0.45 -30.87 5.48
C HIS A 261 1.95 -31.20 5.54
N VAL A 262 2.44 -31.64 6.69
CA VAL A 262 3.83 -32.10 6.86
C VAL A 262 3.91 -33.60 6.63
N SER A 263 4.94 -34.05 5.91
CA SER A 263 5.27 -35.46 5.76
C SER A 263 6.77 -35.66 5.92
N GLY A 264 7.18 -36.15 7.07
CA GLY A 264 8.60 -36.22 7.43
C GLY A 264 9.22 -34.83 7.53
N ASN A 265 10.21 -34.53 6.70
CA ASN A 265 10.85 -33.22 6.65
C ASN A 265 10.42 -32.38 5.42
N GLU A 266 9.25 -32.67 4.87
CA GLU A 266 8.72 -31.95 3.72
C GLU A 266 7.34 -31.36 4.02
N ILE A 267 7.06 -30.20 3.45
CA ILE A 267 5.70 -29.69 3.29
C ILE A 267 5.17 -30.27 1.99
N GLN A 268 3.99 -30.89 2.02
CA GLN A 268 3.37 -31.52 0.86
C GLN A 268 1.96 -30.99 0.62
N ASP A 269 1.53 -31.02 -0.65
CA ASP A 269 0.14 -30.78 -1.03
C ASP A 269 -0.74 -32.04 -0.78
N ALA A 270 -2.04 -31.92 -0.98
CA ALA A 270 -2.98 -33.03 -0.81
C ALA A 270 -2.74 -34.22 -1.77
N ALA A 271 -1.94 -34.06 -2.82
CA ALA A 271 -1.55 -35.11 -3.75
C ALA A 271 -0.21 -35.78 -3.35
N GLY A 272 0.46 -35.27 -2.32
CA GLY A 272 1.76 -35.76 -1.85
C GLY A 272 2.95 -35.18 -2.63
N ASN A 273 2.77 -34.10 -3.37
CA ASN A 273 3.88 -33.40 -3.98
C ASN A 273 4.51 -32.43 -2.98
N GLN A 274 5.84 -32.38 -2.95
CA GLN A 274 6.55 -31.39 -2.14
C GLN A 274 6.21 -29.98 -2.60
N VAL A 275 5.97 -29.09 -1.63
CA VAL A 275 5.72 -27.67 -1.84
C VAL A 275 6.81 -26.87 -1.13
N ILE A 276 7.55 -26.06 -1.89
CA ILE A 276 8.54 -25.13 -1.35
C ILE A 276 7.93 -23.74 -1.35
N LEU A 277 7.90 -23.09 -0.18
CA LEU A 277 7.26 -21.79 -0.02
C LEU A 277 8.27 -20.67 -0.29
N HIS A 278 8.13 -19.99 -1.41
CA HIS A 278 8.90 -18.79 -1.73
C HIS A 278 7.98 -17.57 -1.69
N GLY A 279 8.45 -16.45 -1.14
CA GLY A 279 7.55 -15.33 -1.04
C GLY A 279 8.08 -14.07 -0.39
N VAL A 280 7.16 -13.31 0.13
CA VAL A 280 7.44 -12.02 0.78
C VAL A 280 6.65 -11.87 2.07
N ASP A 281 7.20 -11.10 3.01
CA ASP A 281 6.47 -10.61 4.16
C ASP A 281 5.72 -9.33 3.77
N ARG A 282 4.43 -9.28 4.05
CA ARG A 282 3.61 -8.10 3.80
C ARG A 282 3.30 -7.42 5.13
N SER A 283 4.22 -6.57 5.59
CA SER A 283 4.08 -5.80 6.83
C SER A 283 2.95 -4.77 6.76
N GLY A 284 2.59 -4.24 7.91
CA GLY A 284 1.61 -3.18 8.06
C GLY A 284 0.38 -3.57 8.86
N THR A 285 0.02 -4.85 8.90
CA THR A 285 -1.13 -5.34 9.66
C THR A 285 -0.84 -5.40 11.16
N GLU A 286 0.43 -5.54 11.53
CA GLU A 286 0.90 -5.60 12.92
C GLU A 286 0.93 -4.23 13.60
N TYR A 287 1.06 -3.12 12.85
CA TYR A 287 1.23 -1.78 13.45
C TYR A 287 0.16 -0.75 13.08
N ALA A 288 -0.41 -0.80 11.88
CA ALA A 288 -1.34 0.24 11.40
C ALA A 288 -2.54 0.44 12.34
N CYS A 289 -3.08 -0.67 12.87
CA CYS A 289 -4.23 -0.69 13.76
C CYS A 289 -3.93 -0.06 15.13
N VAL A 290 -2.84 -0.43 15.79
CA VAL A 290 -2.45 0.14 17.10
C VAL A 290 -1.95 1.57 16.98
N GLN A 291 -1.50 1.99 15.80
CA GLN A 291 -1.15 3.37 15.50
C GLN A 291 -2.35 4.22 15.07
N GLY A 292 -3.53 3.63 14.87
CA GLY A 292 -4.81 4.32 14.70
C GLY A 292 -5.04 4.95 13.33
N TRP A 293 -4.47 4.40 12.24
CA TRP A 293 -4.63 4.96 10.91
C TRP A 293 -5.06 3.96 9.83
N GLY A 294 -5.20 2.69 10.16
CA GLY A 294 -5.65 1.67 9.24
C GLY A 294 -5.64 0.26 9.82
N ILE A 295 -6.00 -0.74 9.02
CA ILE A 295 -5.79 -2.15 9.32
C ILE A 295 -4.56 -2.66 8.57
N PHE A 296 -4.38 -2.22 7.33
CA PHE A 296 -3.22 -2.50 6.50
C PHE A 296 -2.45 -1.20 6.23
N ASP A 297 -1.13 -1.28 6.12
CA ASP A 297 -0.35 -0.27 5.44
C ASP A 297 -0.37 -0.59 3.93
N GLY A 298 -0.86 0.36 3.13
CA GLY A 298 -1.03 0.17 1.70
C GLY A 298 -2.24 -0.70 1.30
N PRO A 299 -2.35 -1.03 -0.01
CA PRO A 299 -3.50 -1.71 -0.57
C PRO A 299 -3.56 -3.20 -0.18
N SER A 300 -4.77 -3.74 -0.10
CA SER A 300 -5.06 -5.15 0.20
C SER A 300 -6.12 -5.73 -0.75
N ASP A 301 -6.20 -5.19 -1.96
CA ASP A 301 -7.11 -5.61 -3.02
C ASP A 301 -6.44 -6.55 -4.02
N GLU A 302 -7.20 -7.02 -5.01
CA GLU A 302 -6.72 -7.91 -6.06
C GLU A 302 -5.52 -7.32 -6.83
N ALA A 303 -5.52 -6.02 -7.11
CA ALA A 303 -4.43 -5.39 -7.83
C ALA A 303 -3.11 -5.45 -7.05
N SER A 304 -3.18 -5.32 -5.72
CA SER A 304 -2.00 -5.44 -4.84
C SER A 304 -1.43 -6.87 -4.82
N ILE A 305 -2.29 -7.88 -4.88
CA ILE A 305 -1.85 -9.29 -4.96
C ILE A 305 -1.25 -9.60 -6.32
N LEU A 306 -1.82 -9.09 -7.40
CA LEU A 306 -1.25 -9.23 -8.73
C LEU A 306 0.11 -8.50 -8.86
N ALA A 307 0.32 -7.40 -8.13
CA ALA A 307 1.63 -6.77 -8.04
C ALA A 307 2.66 -7.71 -7.38
N ILE A 308 2.31 -8.38 -6.28
CA ILE A 308 3.14 -9.41 -5.64
C ILE A 308 3.40 -10.56 -6.63
N LYS A 309 2.38 -11.09 -7.30
CA LYS A 309 2.51 -12.17 -8.30
C LYS A 309 3.30 -11.77 -9.55
N SER A 310 3.49 -10.49 -9.80
CA SER A 310 4.35 -10.04 -10.90
C SER A 310 5.82 -10.42 -10.68
N TRP A 311 6.20 -10.74 -9.45
CA TRP A 311 7.44 -11.40 -9.12
C TRP A 311 7.21 -12.91 -9.23
N THR A 312 7.87 -13.54 -10.17
CA THR A 312 7.68 -14.98 -10.46
C THR A 312 8.03 -15.84 -9.26
N HIS A 313 7.44 -17.03 -9.17
CA HIS A 313 7.65 -18.02 -8.11
C HIS A 313 7.24 -17.58 -6.70
N VAL A 314 6.51 -16.46 -6.54
CA VAL A 314 5.87 -16.16 -5.26
C VAL A 314 4.70 -17.11 -5.04
N THR A 315 4.84 -18.01 -4.08
CA THR A 315 3.86 -19.04 -3.69
C THR A 315 3.30 -18.83 -2.29
N ALA A 316 3.93 -17.96 -1.48
CA ALA A 316 3.50 -17.63 -0.12
C ALA A 316 3.62 -16.14 0.18
N VAL A 317 2.74 -15.65 1.06
CA VAL A 317 2.81 -14.32 1.67
C VAL A 317 2.65 -14.47 3.17
N ARG A 318 3.63 -13.97 3.93
CA ARG A 318 3.54 -13.90 5.39
C ARG A 318 2.90 -12.58 5.77
N VAL A 319 1.87 -12.64 6.61
CA VAL A 319 1.02 -11.53 7.03
C VAL A 319 1.16 -11.37 8.54
N PRO A 320 1.97 -10.41 9.00
CA PRO A 320 2.14 -10.11 10.41
C PRO A 320 0.85 -9.61 11.04
N LEU A 321 0.45 -10.19 12.17
CA LEU A 321 -0.76 -9.82 12.89
C LEU A 321 -0.42 -9.21 14.26
N ASN A 322 -1.40 -8.47 14.79
CA ASN A 322 -1.35 -7.85 16.11
C ASN A 322 -2.43 -8.45 17.00
N GLU A 323 -2.05 -9.02 18.13
CA GLU A 323 -3.04 -9.66 19.01
C GLU A 323 -4.05 -8.68 19.60
N ALA A 324 -3.61 -7.47 19.96
CA ALA A 324 -4.51 -6.48 20.53
C ALA A 324 -5.57 -5.98 19.54
N CYS A 325 -5.19 -5.86 18.27
CA CYS A 325 -6.11 -5.51 17.21
C CYS A 325 -7.09 -6.64 16.93
N TRP A 326 -6.61 -7.89 16.91
CA TRP A 326 -7.48 -9.06 16.72
C TRP A 326 -8.44 -9.25 17.90
N ASN A 327 -7.95 -9.15 19.13
CA ASN A 327 -8.72 -9.35 20.36
C ASN A 327 -9.58 -8.13 20.75
N SER A 328 -9.45 -7.01 20.04
CA SER A 328 -10.18 -5.76 20.33
C SER A 328 -9.84 -5.17 21.70
N GLU A 329 -8.53 -5.05 22.00
CA GLU A 329 -8.08 -4.45 23.24
C GLU A 329 -8.52 -2.98 23.35
N SER A 330 -8.83 -2.56 24.58
CA SER A 330 -9.51 -1.28 24.83
C SER A 330 -8.71 -0.04 24.44
N TYR A 331 -7.42 -0.16 24.25
CA TYR A 331 -6.55 0.95 23.80
C TYR A 331 -6.43 1.06 22.27
N VAL A 332 -6.94 0.08 21.52
CA VAL A 332 -6.97 0.12 20.05
C VAL A 332 -8.26 0.79 19.59
N ASP A 333 -8.16 1.64 18.57
CA ASP A 333 -9.35 2.25 17.96
C ASP A 333 -10.29 1.14 17.42
N SER A 334 -11.52 1.12 17.90
CA SER A 334 -12.52 0.10 17.53
C SER A 334 -12.83 0.05 16.02
N THR A 335 -12.49 1.09 15.26
CA THR A 335 -12.60 1.11 13.79
C THR A 335 -11.61 0.13 13.14
N TYR A 336 -10.48 -0.15 13.80
CA TYR A 336 -9.38 -0.97 13.29
C TYR A 336 -9.16 -2.24 14.11
N ALA A 337 -10.09 -2.60 15.00
CA ALA A 337 -9.96 -3.72 15.93
C ALA A 337 -11.14 -4.68 15.88
N GLY A 338 -10.99 -5.85 16.50
CA GLY A 338 -12.03 -6.87 16.65
C GLY A 338 -12.56 -7.35 15.31
N ALA A 339 -13.86 -7.40 15.17
CA ALA A 339 -14.54 -7.94 13.99
C ALA A 339 -14.10 -7.23 12.67
N ALA A 340 -13.80 -5.92 12.71
CA ALA A 340 -13.33 -5.20 11.53
C ALA A 340 -11.95 -5.68 11.09
N TYR A 341 -11.02 -5.83 12.03
CA TYR A 341 -9.68 -6.34 11.77
C TYR A 341 -9.72 -7.81 11.30
N GLN A 342 -10.44 -8.66 12.04
CA GLN A 342 -10.61 -10.08 11.71
C GLN A 342 -11.18 -10.28 10.30
N GLN A 343 -12.23 -9.53 9.95
CA GLN A 343 -12.85 -9.61 8.63
C GLN A 343 -11.91 -9.14 7.51
N ALA A 344 -11.15 -8.06 7.75
CA ALA A 344 -10.21 -7.55 6.76
C ALA A 344 -9.08 -8.56 6.49
N VAL A 345 -8.51 -9.16 7.55
CA VAL A 345 -7.51 -10.23 7.44
C VAL A 345 -8.10 -11.44 6.73
N ALA A 346 -9.30 -11.91 7.12
CA ALA A 346 -9.95 -13.06 6.48
C ALA A 346 -10.22 -12.83 4.99
N ASN A 347 -10.63 -11.62 4.60
CA ASN A 347 -10.83 -11.27 3.20
C ASN A 347 -9.51 -11.29 2.42
N TYR A 348 -8.43 -10.77 3.00
CA TYR A 348 -7.12 -10.75 2.37
C TYR A 348 -6.55 -12.17 2.20
N VAL A 349 -6.62 -13.00 3.23
CA VAL A 349 -6.23 -14.42 3.18
C VAL A 349 -7.01 -15.17 2.08
N LYS A 350 -8.32 -15.02 2.08
CA LYS A 350 -9.17 -15.64 1.05
C LYS A 350 -8.76 -15.19 -0.36
N LEU A 351 -8.38 -13.93 -0.53
CA LEU A 351 -7.97 -13.39 -1.81
C LEU A 351 -6.56 -13.92 -2.22
N LEU A 352 -5.62 -14.03 -1.27
CA LEU A 352 -4.32 -14.69 -1.50
C LEU A 352 -4.52 -16.12 -1.97
N ASN A 353 -5.31 -16.90 -1.24
CA ASN A 353 -5.55 -18.31 -1.55
C ASN A 353 -6.25 -18.50 -2.91
N ALA A 354 -7.17 -17.61 -3.28
CA ALA A 354 -7.80 -17.62 -4.61
C ALA A 354 -6.81 -17.31 -5.75
N ASN A 355 -5.70 -16.66 -5.43
CA ASN A 355 -4.59 -16.36 -6.34
C ASN A 355 -3.49 -17.44 -6.36
N GLY A 356 -3.66 -18.56 -5.67
CA GLY A 356 -2.69 -19.63 -5.58
C GLY A 356 -1.57 -19.38 -4.58
N ILE A 357 -1.74 -18.41 -3.69
CA ILE A 357 -0.75 -18.01 -2.70
C ILE A 357 -1.15 -18.54 -1.32
N VAL A 358 -0.24 -19.27 -0.68
CA VAL A 358 -0.37 -19.70 0.71
C VAL A 358 -0.25 -18.49 1.63
N ALA A 359 -1.15 -18.35 2.60
CA ALA A 359 -1.07 -17.30 3.59
C ALA A 359 -0.39 -17.83 4.87
N ILE A 360 0.69 -17.20 5.31
CA ILE A 360 1.34 -17.48 6.59
C ILE A 360 0.92 -16.37 7.55
N LEU A 361 0.12 -16.70 8.56
CA LEU A 361 -0.34 -15.74 9.56
C LEU A 361 0.60 -15.80 10.77
N ASP A 362 1.21 -14.69 11.09
CA ASP A 362 2.21 -14.55 12.13
C ASP A 362 1.69 -13.71 13.30
N LEU A 363 1.87 -14.19 14.52
CA LEU A 363 1.68 -13.37 15.71
C LEU A 363 2.91 -12.50 15.93
N HIS A 364 2.87 -11.27 15.44
CA HIS A 364 4.05 -10.40 15.36
C HIS A 364 4.24 -9.54 16.62
N TRP A 365 3.21 -8.84 17.06
CA TRP A 365 3.25 -8.00 18.26
C TRP A 365 2.22 -8.42 19.30
N THR A 366 2.68 -8.49 20.54
CA THR A 366 1.91 -8.96 21.70
C THR A 366 1.97 -7.96 22.85
N ASP A 367 1.05 -8.09 23.78
CA ASP A 367 1.06 -7.38 25.05
C ASP A 367 2.20 -7.87 25.97
N GLY A 368 2.28 -7.30 27.12
CA GLY A 368 3.27 -7.66 28.14
C GLY A 368 4.32 -6.59 28.37
N LEU A 369 4.46 -6.17 29.61
CA LEU A 369 5.48 -5.19 29.98
C LEU A 369 6.84 -5.87 30.16
N TYR A 370 7.77 -5.59 29.27
CA TYR A 370 9.16 -6.01 29.37
C TYR A 370 10.11 -4.80 29.39
N THR A 371 10.94 -4.71 30.42
CA THR A 371 11.92 -3.63 30.60
C THR A 371 13.34 -4.15 30.78
N GLY A 372 13.56 -5.43 30.47
CA GLY A 372 14.82 -6.12 30.66
C GLY A 372 15.85 -5.83 29.56
N THR A 373 16.91 -6.60 29.58
CA THR A 373 18.00 -6.54 28.60
C THR A 373 17.45 -6.78 27.19
N SER A 374 17.99 -6.06 26.21
CA SER A 374 17.56 -6.13 24.80
C SER A 374 16.13 -5.62 24.52
N SER A 375 15.45 -5.02 25.51
CA SER A 375 14.18 -4.36 25.27
C SER A 375 14.37 -3.14 24.38
N GLY A 376 13.87 -3.20 23.15
CA GLY A 376 13.69 -2.05 22.26
C GLY A 376 12.41 -1.27 22.59
N CYS A 377 11.55 -1.83 23.45
CA CYS A 377 10.23 -1.34 23.76
C CYS A 377 9.88 -1.59 25.22
N THR A 378 9.46 -0.54 25.91
CA THR A 378 9.02 -0.58 27.32
C THR A 378 7.52 -0.41 27.49
N SER A 379 6.74 -0.48 26.42
CA SER A 379 5.27 -0.45 26.47
C SER A 379 4.72 -1.78 26.95
N ALA A 380 3.61 -1.75 27.70
CA ALA A 380 2.85 -2.96 28.02
C ALA A 380 1.93 -3.41 26.85
N GLN A 381 1.71 -2.52 25.91
CA GLN A 381 0.81 -2.71 24.77
C GLN A 381 1.53 -3.42 23.62
N ALA A 382 0.76 -4.04 22.73
CA ALA A 382 1.22 -4.71 21.52
C ALA A 382 1.67 -3.73 20.42
N VAL A 383 2.69 -2.91 20.71
CA VAL A 383 3.22 -1.86 19.82
C VAL A 383 4.68 -2.11 19.42
N CYS A 384 5.23 -3.26 19.77
CA CYS A 384 6.63 -3.61 19.51
C CYS A 384 6.94 -5.03 19.99
N GLN A 385 8.07 -5.57 19.53
CA GLN A 385 8.54 -6.92 19.81
C GLN A 385 8.74 -7.20 21.31
N LYS A 386 8.26 -8.33 21.78
CA LYS A 386 8.43 -8.87 23.14
C LYS A 386 9.31 -10.12 23.12
N PRO A 387 9.90 -10.53 24.27
CA PRO A 387 10.73 -11.75 24.32
C PRO A 387 9.94 -13.03 24.06
N MET A 388 8.70 -13.09 24.47
CA MET A 388 7.71 -14.16 24.28
C MET A 388 6.31 -13.56 24.37
N PRO A 389 5.29 -14.20 23.79
CA PRO A 389 3.92 -13.69 23.90
C PRO A 389 3.37 -13.86 25.33
N ASP A 390 2.44 -12.99 25.70
CA ASP A 390 1.73 -13.13 26.96
C ASP A 390 0.63 -14.20 26.88
N ALA A 391 0.43 -14.94 27.97
CA ALA A 391 -0.55 -16.03 28.00
C ALA A 391 -2.00 -15.55 28.07
N ALA A 392 -2.24 -14.28 28.46
CA ALA A 392 -3.59 -13.78 28.67
C ALA A 392 -4.28 -13.45 27.34
N GLN A 393 -3.53 -12.96 26.35
CA GLN A 393 -4.06 -12.54 25.06
C GLN A 393 -3.66 -13.47 23.91
N ALA A 394 -2.44 -14.03 23.90
CA ALA A 394 -1.97 -14.86 22.80
C ALA A 394 -2.73 -16.20 22.68
N LEU A 395 -3.13 -16.82 23.79
CA LEU A 395 -3.91 -18.08 23.72
C LEU A 395 -5.33 -17.86 23.19
N PRO A 396 -6.12 -16.85 23.64
CA PRO A 396 -7.38 -16.49 22.99
C PRO A 396 -7.23 -16.08 21.54
N PHE A 397 -6.16 -15.33 21.20
CA PHE A 397 -5.83 -14.95 19.84
C PHE A 397 -5.71 -16.18 18.94
N TRP A 398 -4.85 -17.13 19.29
CA TRP A 398 -4.65 -18.34 18.47
C TRP A 398 -5.88 -19.24 18.40
N THR A 399 -6.64 -19.35 19.50
CA THR A 399 -7.95 -20.04 19.45
C THR A 399 -8.88 -19.40 18.44
N SER A 400 -8.98 -18.07 18.42
CA SER A 400 -9.85 -17.33 17.51
C SER A 400 -9.36 -17.36 16.06
N VAL A 401 -8.06 -17.22 15.82
CA VAL A 401 -7.44 -17.35 14.48
C VAL A 401 -7.69 -18.75 13.93
N ALA A 402 -7.40 -19.79 14.73
CA ALA A 402 -7.60 -21.17 14.33
C ALA A 402 -9.08 -21.47 14.02
N GLU A 403 -10.03 -20.99 14.84
CA GLU A 403 -11.47 -21.13 14.55
C GLU A 403 -11.87 -20.44 13.23
N THR A 404 -11.22 -19.34 12.88
CA THR A 404 -11.51 -18.59 11.65
C THR A 404 -11.04 -19.33 10.41
N PHE A 405 -9.87 -19.99 10.48
CA PHE A 405 -9.21 -20.55 9.30
C PHE A 405 -9.11 -22.08 9.29
N LYS A 406 -9.60 -22.78 10.32
CA LYS A 406 -9.65 -24.25 10.32
C LYS A 406 -10.42 -24.79 9.12
N GLY A 407 -9.86 -25.79 8.46
CA GLY A 407 -10.44 -26.38 7.26
C GLY A 407 -9.96 -25.70 5.96
N ASP A 408 -9.08 -24.71 6.07
CA ASP A 408 -8.32 -24.15 4.95
C ASP A 408 -6.81 -24.30 5.19
N ASN A 409 -6.27 -25.45 4.81
CA ASN A 409 -4.85 -25.78 5.02
C ASN A 409 -3.91 -25.07 4.02
N ALA A 410 -4.41 -24.14 3.20
CA ALA A 410 -3.60 -23.14 2.52
C ALA A 410 -3.24 -21.95 3.44
N VAL A 411 -3.62 -22.02 4.71
CA VAL A 411 -3.23 -21.07 5.76
C VAL A 411 -2.31 -21.78 6.74
N VAL A 412 -1.14 -21.18 6.96
CA VAL A 412 -0.13 -21.63 7.91
C VAL A 412 -0.11 -20.68 9.10
N PHE A 413 0.06 -21.15 10.31
CA PHE A 413 0.12 -20.34 11.53
C PHE A 413 1.55 -20.26 12.04
N ASP A 414 2.19 -19.10 11.97
CA ASP A 414 3.50 -18.82 12.57
C ASP A 414 3.27 -18.30 14.00
N LEU A 415 3.49 -19.18 14.97
CA LEU A 415 2.94 -19.01 16.33
C LEU A 415 3.51 -17.82 17.08
N PHE A 416 4.73 -17.39 16.78
CA PHE A 416 5.28 -16.15 17.30
C PHE A 416 6.50 -15.71 16.48
N ASN A 417 6.50 -14.45 16.06
CA ASN A 417 7.48 -13.85 15.16
C ASN A 417 8.95 -14.11 15.56
N GLU A 418 9.42 -13.53 16.65
CA GLU A 418 10.84 -13.50 17.00
C GLU A 418 11.09 -13.71 18.50
N PRO A 419 11.04 -14.96 18.98
CA PRO A 419 11.37 -15.28 20.36
C PRO A 419 12.81 -14.88 20.74
N TYR A 420 13.01 -14.31 21.94
CA TYR A 420 14.33 -14.07 22.53
C TYR A 420 14.34 -14.30 24.05
N ALA A 421 13.71 -15.39 24.48
CA ALA A 421 13.59 -15.72 25.89
C ALA A 421 14.95 -15.97 26.55
N SER A 422 15.92 -16.52 25.81
CA SER A 422 17.29 -16.72 26.29
C SER A 422 17.97 -15.42 26.70
N ARG A 423 17.78 -14.35 25.91
CA ARG A 423 18.29 -13.00 26.28
C ARG A 423 17.56 -12.43 27.48
N ALA A 424 16.25 -12.64 27.55
CA ALA A 424 15.43 -12.10 28.62
C ALA A 424 15.71 -12.79 29.97
N THR A 425 15.91 -14.09 29.96
CA THR A 425 16.23 -14.89 31.15
C THR A 425 17.71 -14.81 31.54
N GLY A 426 18.60 -14.49 30.61
CA GLY A 426 20.06 -14.46 30.77
C GLY A 426 20.71 -15.82 30.76
N ASP A 427 20.00 -16.88 30.38
CA ASP A 427 20.49 -18.26 30.34
C ASP A 427 19.78 -19.06 29.24
N THR A 428 20.55 -19.70 28.36
CA THR A 428 20.03 -20.41 27.18
C THR A 428 19.09 -21.56 27.55
N THR A 429 19.45 -22.38 28.53
CA THR A 429 18.62 -23.51 28.96
C THR A 429 17.28 -23.02 29.53
N THR A 430 17.34 -22.00 30.39
CA THR A 430 16.15 -21.39 30.98
C THR A 430 15.30 -20.71 29.89
N GLY A 431 15.92 -20.07 28.89
CA GLY A 431 15.26 -19.48 27.74
C GLY A 431 14.47 -20.51 26.94
N TRP A 432 15.11 -21.58 26.50
CA TRP A 432 14.44 -22.67 25.78
C TRP A 432 13.35 -23.38 26.60
N GLN A 433 13.52 -23.51 27.93
CA GLN A 433 12.45 -23.97 28.79
C GLN A 433 11.27 -23.02 28.85
N CYS A 434 11.54 -21.71 28.90
CA CYS A 434 10.52 -20.69 28.83
C CYS A 434 9.83 -20.69 27.44
N TRP A 435 10.60 -20.80 26.37
CA TRP A 435 10.10 -20.90 24.99
C TRP A 435 9.12 -22.08 24.84
N LEU A 436 9.47 -23.28 25.35
CA LEU A 436 8.58 -24.42 25.23
C LEU A 436 7.38 -24.34 26.19
N ASN A 437 7.65 -24.11 27.48
CA ASN A 437 6.65 -24.32 28.53
C ASN A 437 5.90 -23.07 28.94
N GLY A 438 6.47 -21.88 28.72
CA GLY A 438 5.90 -20.62 29.18
C GLY A 438 5.79 -20.49 30.70
N GLY A 439 4.73 -19.87 31.16
CA GLY A 439 4.47 -19.65 32.59
C GLY A 439 5.26 -18.47 33.15
N THR A 440 5.77 -18.60 34.38
CA THR A 440 6.62 -17.57 34.99
C THR A 440 8.06 -17.76 34.55
N CYS A 441 8.55 -16.89 33.67
CA CYS A 441 9.92 -16.94 33.19
C CYS A 441 10.80 -15.89 33.90
N PRO A 442 12.01 -16.24 34.34
CA PRO A 442 12.92 -15.28 34.96
C PRO A 442 13.19 -14.09 34.04
N GLY A 443 13.15 -12.85 34.56
CA GLY A 443 13.39 -11.66 33.80
C GLY A 443 12.21 -11.16 32.97
N ILE A 444 11.15 -11.95 32.79
CA ILE A 444 9.92 -11.56 32.07
C ILE A 444 8.81 -11.29 33.09
N GLY A 445 8.23 -10.10 33.05
CA GLY A 445 7.32 -9.59 34.08
C GLY A 445 5.86 -10.06 33.98
N TYR A 446 5.54 -10.92 32.99
CA TYR A 446 4.18 -11.42 32.74
C TYR A 446 4.20 -12.95 32.57
N GLN A 447 3.01 -13.56 32.59
CA GLN A 447 2.86 -14.99 32.32
C GLN A 447 3.04 -15.22 30.81
N VAL A 448 3.99 -16.04 30.45
CA VAL A 448 4.36 -16.33 29.06
C VAL A 448 3.49 -17.45 28.48
N ALA A 449 2.99 -17.27 27.27
CA ALA A 449 2.48 -18.36 26.45
C ALA A 449 3.68 -19.11 25.84
N GLY A 450 3.97 -20.29 26.32
CA GLY A 450 4.98 -21.17 25.71
C GLY A 450 4.46 -21.80 24.42
N MET A 451 5.38 -22.23 23.55
CA MET A 451 5.03 -22.81 22.24
C MET A 451 4.08 -24.01 22.41
N GLN A 452 4.28 -24.88 23.41
CA GLN A 452 3.35 -25.98 23.64
C GLN A 452 1.92 -25.49 23.90
N SER A 453 1.75 -24.46 24.73
CA SER A 453 0.41 -23.96 25.06
C SER A 453 -0.27 -23.30 23.86
N MET A 454 0.47 -22.70 22.92
CA MET A 454 -0.06 -22.16 21.69
C MET A 454 -0.42 -23.26 20.69
N VAL A 455 0.41 -24.31 20.55
CA VAL A 455 0.06 -25.53 19.79
C VAL A 455 -1.25 -26.12 20.33
N ASP A 456 -1.35 -26.32 21.66
CA ASP A 456 -2.54 -26.86 22.30
C ASP A 456 -3.79 -25.98 22.06
N ALA A 457 -3.62 -24.66 22.11
CA ALA A 457 -4.71 -23.71 21.84
C ALA A 457 -5.25 -23.86 20.40
N VAL A 458 -4.38 -23.94 19.41
CA VAL A 458 -4.77 -24.17 18.01
C VAL A 458 -5.44 -25.54 17.86
N ARG A 459 -4.80 -26.62 18.31
CA ARG A 459 -5.31 -28.00 18.16
C ARG A 459 -6.61 -28.25 18.91
N SER A 460 -6.86 -27.55 20.02
CA SER A 460 -8.14 -27.62 20.75
C SER A 460 -9.35 -27.22 19.92
N THR A 461 -9.16 -26.45 18.86
CA THR A 461 -10.22 -26.03 17.91
C THR A 461 -10.55 -27.11 16.86
N GLY A 462 -9.69 -28.11 16.71
CA GLY A 462 -9.72 -29.10 15.64
C GLY A 462 -9.10 -28.60 14.33
N ALA A 463 -8.34 -27.50 14.36
CA ALA A 463 -7.55 -27.03 13.21
C ALA A 463 -6.35 -27.97 12.96
N THR A 464 -6.16 -28.38 11.70
CA THR A 464 -5.07 -29.24 11.23
C THR A 464 -4.03 -28.47 10.39
N ASN A 465 -4.11 -27.15 10.41
CA ASN A 465 -3.17 -26.28 9.71
C ASN A 465 -1.72 -26.52 10.18
N ILE A 466 -0.76 -26.34 9.28
CA ILE A 466 0.67 -26.32 9.62
C ILE A 466 0.95 -25.22 10.65
N LEU A 467 1.75 -25.55 11.67
CA LEU A 467 2.22 -24.62 12.68
C LEU A 467 3.72 -24.36 12.47
N MET A 468 4.09 -23.12 12.23
CA MET A 468 5.48 -22.65 12.20
C MET A 468 5.87 -22.14 13.59
N LEU A 469 7.09 -22.47 14.02
CA LEU A 469 7.61 -22.11 15.34
C LEU A 469 9.00 -21.50 15.18
N GLY A 470 9.12 -20.20 15.43
CA GLY A 470 10.38 -19.48 15.41
C GLY A 470 11.33 -19.99 16.49
N GLY A 471 12.61 -20.13 16.16
CA GLY A 471 13.65 -20.44 17.13
C GLY A 471 13.91 -19.30 18.11
N GLU A 472 14.94 -19.41 18.93
CA GLU A 472 15.39 -18.37 19.85
C GLU A 472 16.24 -17.30 19.13
N GLU A 473 16.67 -16.26 19.87
CA GLU A 473 17.55 -15.21 19.37
C GLU A 473 16.97 -14.49 18.16
N TYR A 474 15.69 -14.07 18.26
CA TYR A 474 14.92 -13.46 17.16
C TYR A 474 14.72 -14.44 15.99
N ALA A 475 14.29 -15.66 16.31
CA ALA A 475 14.10 -16.77 15.39
C ALA A 475 15.38 -17.19 14.61
N ASN A 476 16.58 -16.72 15.02
CA ASN A 476 17.84 -17.01 14.34
C ASN A 476 18.62 -18.21 14.89
N ASP A 477 18.30 -18.68 16.10
CA ASP A 477 18.92 -19.85 16.75
C ASP A 477 17.98 -21.06 16.69
N LEU A 478 18.34 -22.08 15.92
CA LEU A 478 17.67 -23.39 15.87
C LEU A 478 18.46 -24.51 16.60
N SER A 479 19.55 -24.18 17.27
CA SER A 479 20.50 -25.16 17.84
C SER A 479 19.87 -26.15 18.82
N GLN A 480 18.79 -25.74 19.50
CA GLN A 480 18.08 -26.58 20.47
C GLN A 480 16.63 -26.90 20.06
N TRP A 481 16.21 -26.45 18.88
CA TRP A 481 14.82 -26.58 18.46
C TRP A 481 14.30 -28.01 18.54
N LEU A 482 15.04 -28.99 18.03
CA LEU A 482 14.67 -30.41 18.07
C LEU A 482 14.66 -30.99 19.50
N ALA A 483 15.43 -30.42 20.43
CA ALA A 483 15.45 -30.88 21.83
C ALA A 483 14.25 -30.33 22.62
N TYR A 484 13.69 -29.23 22.17
CA TYR A 484 12.54 -28.56 22.79
C TYR A 484 11.30 -28.57 21.88
N GLU A 485 11.28 -29.41 20.84
CA GLU A 485 10.14 -29.54 19.92
C GLU A 485 8.84 -29.82 20.70
N PRO A 486 7.78 -29.01 20.52
CA PRO A 486 6.49 -29.26 21.14
C PRO A 486 5.86 -30.56 20.61
N THR A 487 5.01 -31.16 21.42
CA THR A 487 4.19 -32.28 20.98
C THR A 487 3.00 -31.75 20.20
N ASP A 488 2.88 -32.16 18.94
CA ASP A 488 1.73 -31.88 18.10
C ASP A 488 1.02 -33.20 17.74
N PRO A 489 -0.28 -33.37 18.08
CA PRO A 489 -1.01 -34.59 17.76
C PRO A 489 -1.16 -34.88 16.28
N ASP A 490 -1.14 -33.82 15.42
CA ASP A 490 -1.28 -33.94 13.98
C ASP A 490 0.08 -34.14 13.27
N GLY A 491 1.19 -33.76 13.95
CA GLY A 491 2.54 -33.86 13.39
C GLY A 491 2.87 -32.84 12.32
N ASP A 492 2.14 -31.71 12.28
CA ASP A 492 2.25 -30.69 11.26
C ASP A 492 3.07 -29.46 11.74
N LEU A 493 4.26 -29.74 12.35
CA LEU A 493 5.18 -28.68 12.79
C LEU A 493 6.24 -28.36 11.74
N VAL A 494 6.55 -27.07 11.62
CA VAL A 494 7.61 -26.50 10.79
C VAL A 494 8.47 -25.57 11.64
N ALA A 495 9.79 -25.65 11.53
CA ALA A 495 10.67 -24.70 12.18
C ALA A 495 10.74 -23.40 11.34
N SER A 496 10.49 -22.26 11.97
CA SER A 496 10.67 -20.93 11.36
C SER A 496 12.06 -20.40 11.72
N TRP A 497 12.78 -19.94 10.71
CA TRP A 497 14.11 -19.36 10.88
C TRP A 497 14.16 -17.96 10.26
N HIS A 498 14.72 -16.98 10.99
CA HIS A 498 14.94 -15.64 10.47
C HIS A 498 16.43 -15.40 10.22
N SER A 499 16.78 -14.87 9.07
CA SER A 499 18.18 -14.74 8.65
C SER A 499 18.48 -13.40 8.01
N TYR A 500 19.19 -12.56 8.74
CA TYR A 500 19.63 -11.23 8.29
C TYR A 500 21.16 -11.14 8.32
N SER A 501 21.72 -10.33 7.43
CA SER A 501 23.12 -9.97 7.50
C SER A 501 23.41 -9.30 8.86
N ASN A 502 24.30 -9.85 9.67
CA ASN A 502 24.62 -9.45 11.04
C ASN A 502 23.87 -10.17 12.17
N ASN A 503 23.07 -11.18 11.89
CA ASN A 503 22.57 -12.11 12.91
C ASN A 503 23.71 -13.00 13.41
N THR A 504 23.45 -13.74 14.48
CA THR A 504 24.46 -14.68 15.05
C THR A 504 24.75 -15.82 14.08
N CYS A 505 23.71 -16.35 13.43
CA CYS A 505 23.80 -17.40 12.43
C CYS A 505 23.68 -16.84 11.02
N ASP A 506 24.68 -16.07 10.60
CA ASP A 506 24.74 -15.41 9.28
C ASP A 506 25.83 -15.97 8.34
N THR A 507 26.40 -17.14 8.67
CA THR A 507 27.49 -17.73 7.90
C THR A 507 27.18 -19.15 7.43
N PRO A 508 27.75 -19.62 6.30
CA PRO A 508 27.57 -20.99 5.81
C PRO A 508 27.97 -22.08 6.85
N ALA A 509 28.94 -21.77 7.72
CA ALA A 509 29.34 -22.70 8.77
C ALA A 509 28.23 -22.88 9.83
N CYS A 510 27.54 -21.80 10.19
CA CYS A 510 26.39 -21.88 11.09
C CYS A 510 25.20 -22.56 10.40
N TRP A 511 24.88 -22.18 9.17
CA TRP A 511 23.76 -22.79 8.43
C TRP A 511 23.90 -24.31 8.37
N THR A 512 25.10 -24.80 8.03
CA THR A 512 25.40 -26.24 7.99
C THR A 512 25.43 -26.88 9.38
N GLY A 513 25.87 -26.16 10.41
CA GLY A 513 26.04 -26.68 11.76
C GLY A 513 24.78 -26.68 12.62
N GLU A 514 23.90 -25.71 12.43
CA GLU A 514 22.71 -25.51 13.28
C GLU A 514 21.40 -25.72 12.53
N VAL A 515 21.25 -25.22 11.29
CA VAL A 515 19.99 -25.25 10.55
C VAL A 515 19.83 -26.56 9.78
N ALA A 516 20.86 -27.04 9.07
CA ALA A 516 20.78 -28.29 8.30
C ALA A 516 20.41 -29.52 9.15
N PRO A 517 20.87 -29.69 10.40
CA PRO A 517 20.38 -30.77 11.26
C PRO A 517 18.88 -30.74 11.56
N VAL A 518 18.27 -29.55 11.60
CA VAL A 518 16.82 -29.39 11.77
C VAL A 518 16.10 -29.71 10.47
N ILE A 519 16.55 -29.18 9.32
CA ILE A 519 16.02 -29.51 7.98
C ILE A 519 15.97 -31.02 7.74
N ALA A 520 16.97 -31.76 8.24
CA ALA A 520 17.01 -33.22 8.09
C ALA A 520 15.94 -33.97 8.89
N LYS A 521 15.14 -33.29 9.72
CA LYS A 521 14.16 -33.89 10.65
C LYS A 521 12.75 -33.37 10.47
N VAL A 522 12.62 -32.06 10.37
CA VAL A 522 11.35 -31.35 10.17
C VAL A 522 11.52 -30.34 9.03
N PRO A 523 10.45 -29.94 8.37
CA PRO A 523 10.56 -28.86 7.39
C PRO A 523 11.04 -27.57 8.07
N VAL A 524 11.87 -26.81 7.38
CA VAL A 524 12.26 -25.46 7.79
C VAL A 524 11.76 -24.48 6.73
N VAL A 525 11.24 -23.34 7.17
CA VAL A 525 10.96 -22.20 6.31
C VAL A 525 11.67 -20.99 6.87
N VAL A 526 12.41 -20.26 6.03
CA VAL A 526 12.95 -18.96 6.41
C VAL A 526 11.80 -17.98 6.38
N GLY A 527 11.22 -17.72 7.56
CA GLY A 527 10.05 -16.84 7.74
C GLY A 527 10.35 -15.39 7.38
N GLU A 528 11.60 -14.96 7.66
CA GLU A 528 12.08 -13.64 7.25
C GLU A 528 13.55 -13.71 6.84
N MET A 529 13.92 -13.01 5.79
CA MET A 529 15.31 -12.72 5.47
C MET A 529 15.49 -11.31 4.89
N GLY A 530 16.70 -10.76 5.10
CA GLY A 530 17.00 -9.45 4.56
C GLY A 530 18.45 -9.03 4.74
N GLU A 531 18.78 -7.88 4.17
CA GLU A 531 20.09 -7.26 4.33
C GLU A 531 20.03 -5.73 4.29
N GLY A 532 21.02 -5.10 4.91
CA GLY A 532 21.03 -3.65 5.10
C GLY A 532 21.75 -2.84 4.03
N ASP A 533 22.51 -3.49 3.13
CA ASP A 533 23.40 -2.82 2.16
C ASP A 533 22.76 -2.57 0.78
N CYS A 534 21.55 -3.04 0.56
CA CYS A 534 20.77 -2.88 -0.68
C CYS A 534 21.36 -3.60 -1.91
N ALA A 535 22.28 -4.54 -1.75
CA ALA A 535 23.02 -5.13 -2.85
C ALA A 535 22.72 -6.61 -3.13
N GLY A 536 22.11 -7.33 -2.19
CA GLY A 536 21.86 -8.76 -2.31
C GLY A 536 23.07 -9.65 -1.98
N THR A 537 24.15 -9.09 -1.44
CA THR A 537 25.42 -9.83 -1.23
C THR A 537 25.30 -10.92 -0.18
N TYR A 538 24.41 -10.75 0.78
CA TYR A 538 24.12 -11.75 1.82
C TYR A 538 23.08 -12.77 1.36
N ILE A 539 22.01 -12.31 0.73
CA ILE A 539 20.91 -13.21 0.36
C ILE A 539 21.25 -14.14 -0.80
N ASP A 540 22.15 -13.74 -1.72
CA ASP A 540 22.54 -14.59 -2.85
C ASP A 540 23.14 -15.96 -2.41
N PRO A 541 24.20 -16.02 -1.58
CA PRO A 541 24.74 -17.31 -1.12
C PRO A 541 23.79 -18.02 -0.14
N LEU A 542 22.97 -17.30 0.63
CA LEU A 542 21.99 -17.89 1.53
C LEU A 542 20.91 -18.64 0.75
N THR A 543 20.28 -18.00 -0.21
CA THR A 543 19.21 -18.62 -1.02
C THR A 543 19.71 -19.76 -1.88
N ALA A 544 20.93 -19.66 -2.43
CA ALA A 544 21.55 -20.77 -3.15
C ALA A 544 21.77 -21.99 -2.24
N TRP A 545 22.11 -21.81 -0.96
CA TRP A 545 22.20 -22.88 0.00
C TRP A 545 20.82 -23.44 0.35
N LEU A 546 19.83 -22.57 0.64
CA LEU A 546 18.45 -22.98 0.95
C LEU A 546 17.82 -23.81 -0.18
N GLU A 547 18.03 -23.40 -1.41
CA GLU A 547 17.59 -24.18 -2.59
C GLU A 547 18.24 -25.57 -2.64
N SER A 548 19.53 -25.68 -2.30
CA SER A 548 20.21 -26.99 -2.25
C SER A 548 19.66 -27.91 -1.16
N GLU A 549 19.01 -27.34 -0.13
CA GLU A 549 18.35 -28.06 0.96
C GLU A 549 16.82 -28.22 0.75
N ASN A 550 16.26 -27.76 -0.38
CA ASN A 550 14.82 -27.68 -0.68
C ASN A 550 14.03 -26.92 0.41
N THR A 551 14.58 -25.84 0.89
CA THR A 551 14.04 -25.02 1.99
C THR A 551 13.44 -23.73 1.46
N GLY A 552 12.18 -23.48 1.80
CA GLY A 552 11.45 -22.26 1.44
C GLY A 552 11.95 -21.02 2.17
N PHE A 553 11.74 -19.83 1.56
CA PHE A 553 12.18 -18.57 2.14
C PHE A 553 11.28 -17.39 1.72
N LEU A 554 11.11 -16.44 2.64
CA LEU A 554 10.38 -15.19 2.42
C LEU A 554 11.27 -14.00 2.79
N ALA A 555 11.19 -12.93 2.00
CA ALA A 555 11.98 -11.74 2.27
C ALA A 555 11.15 -10.63 2.93
N TRP A 556 11.73 -10.02 3.95
CA TRP A 556 11.20 -8.85 4.61
C TRP A 556 11.67 -7.60 3.86
N THR A 557 10.82 -6.67 3.37
CA THR A 557 9.37 -6.68 3.43
C THR A 557 8.75 -6.03 2.19
N TRP A 558 7.59 -6.49 1.79
CA TRP A 558 6.77 -5.89 0.72
C TRP A 558 6.04 -4.67 1.27
N ASP A 559 6.78 -3.58 1.38
CA ASP A 559 6.30 -2.29 1.83
C ASP A 559 7.07 -1.16 1.14
N ALA A 560 6.48 0.04 1.10
CA ALA A 560 7.01 1.21 0.42
C ALA A 560 7.53 2.29 1.41
N TRP A 561 8.21 1.89 2.48
CA TRP A 561 8.73 2.80 3.52
C TRP A 561 9.82 3.74 3.04
N GLY A 562 10.35 3.50 1.85
CA GLY A 562 11.48 4.22 1.29
C GLY A 562 12.83 3.65 1.75
N GLY A 563 13.89 3.99 0.99
CA GLY A 563 15.20 3.34 1.16
C GLY A 563 15.25 1.98 0.46
N CYS A 564 16.16 1.12 0.88
CA CYS A 564 16.36 -0.21 0.31
C CYS A 564 16.85 -1.24 1.36
N SER A 565 17.10 -0.82 2.60
CA SER A 565 17.51 -1.72 3.69
C SER A 565 16.28 -2.48 4.16
N ASN A 566 16.24 -3.79 3.91
CA ASN A 566 15.11 -4.67 4.24
C ASN A 566 13.76 -4.18 3.66
N VAL A 567 13.76 -3.48 2.53
CA VAL A 567 12.56 -2.98 1.85
C VAL A 567 12.59 -3.43 0.40
N LEU A 568 11.57 -4.16 -0.04
CA LEU A 568 11.55 -4.79 -1.35
C LEU A 568 11.07 -3.85 -2.47
N ILE A 569 10.12 -2.97 -2.18
CA ILE A 569 9.43 -2.18 -3.21
C ILE A 569 9.55 -0.67 -2.97
N THR A 570 9.54 0.09 -4.05
CA THR A 570 9.50 1.56 -4.02
C THR A 570 8.07 2.10 -3.97
N ASP A 571 7.13 1.32 -4.47
CA ASP A 571 5.69 1.55 -4.44
C ASP A 571 4.92 0.23 -4.56
N TYR A 572 3.63 0.26 -4.27
CA TYR A 572 2.78 -0.93 -4.27
C TYR A 572 2.38 -1.45 -5.68
N THR A 573 2.95 -0.91 -6.75
CA THR A 573 2.85 -1.53 -8.09
C THR A 573 3.89 -2.62 -8.31
N GLY A 574 4.83 -2.78 -7.35
CA GLY A 574 5.85 -3.82 -7.36
C GLY A 574 7.17 -3.39 -8.00
N ASP A 575 7.38 -2.07 -8.20
CA ASP A 575 8.67 -1.56 -8.64
C ASP A 575 9.72 -1.79 -7.54
N PRO A 576 10.83 -2.53 -7.82
CA PRO A 576 11.75 -2.95 -6.78
C PRO A 576 12.67 -1.82 -6.30
N THR A 577 13.11 -1.91 -5.04
CA THR A 577 14.29 -1.21 -4.51
C THR A 577 15.59 -1.87 -5.03
N GLY A 578 16.75 -1.42 -4.56
CA GLY A 578 18.02 -2.12 -4.84
C GLY A 578 18.04 -3.55 -4.27
N PHE A 579 17.66 -3.71 -3.00
CA PHE A 579 17.51 -5.02 -2.35
C PHE A 579 16.41 -5.85 -3.02
N GLY A 580 15.25 -5.24 -3.29
CA GLY A 580 14.15 -5.90 -3.97
C GLY A 580 14.49 -6.39 -5.37
N ALA A 581 15.34 -5.66 -6.11
CA ALA A 581 15.79 -6.11 -7.44
C ALA A 581 16.70 -7.35 -7.36
N ALA A 582 17.57 -7.43 -6.35
CA ALA A 582 18.37 -8.62 -6.09
C ALA A 582 17.49 -9.81 -5.73
N TYR A 583 16.57 -9.64 -4.79
CA TYR A 583 15.63 -10.71 -4.40
C TYR A 583 14.73 -11.17 -5.55
N LYS A 584 14.19 -10.23 -6.32
CA LYS A 584 13.39 -10.55 -7.52
C LYS A 584 14.17 -11.38 -8.53
N ALA A 585 15.45 -11.05 -8.74
CA ALA A 585 16.31 -11.82 -9.64
C ALA A 585 16.56 -13.25 -9.13
N ILE A 586 16.66 -13.45 -7.81
CA ILE A 586 16.73 -14.77 -7.18
C ILE A 586 15.45 -15.56 -7.50
N LEU A 587 14.27 -14.98 -7.24
CA LEU A 587 12.99 -15.62 -7.55
C LEU A 587 12.87 -15.97 -9.05
N GLU A 588 13.29 -15.09 -9.95
CA GLU A 588 13.25 -15.33 -11.40
C GLU A 588 14.21 -16.45 -11.84
N ALA A 589 15.23 -16.77 -11.06
CA ALA A 589 16.21 -17.82 -11.34
C ALA A 589 15.79 -19.19 -10.78
N LEU A 590 14.76 -19.28 -9.97
CA LEU A 590 14.22 -20.55 -9.45
C LEU A 590 13.73 -21.44 -10.59
N PRO A 591 13.84 -22.79 -10.43
CA PRO A 591 13.54 -23.76 -11.48
C PRO A 591 12.05 -23.82 -11.89
#